data_0abe65e6786de1225cbc869d71e9a423
#
_entry.id   0abe65e6786de1225cbc869d71e9a423
#
_cell.length_a   1.000
_cell.length_b   1.000
_cell.length_c   1.000
_cell.angle_alpha   90.00
_cell.angle_beta   90.00
_cell.angle_gamma   90.00
#
_symmetry.space_group_name_H-M   'P 1'
#
loop_
_entity.id
_entity.type
_entity.pdbx_description
1 polymer ?
#
loop_
_entity_poly.entity_id
_entity_poly.type
_entity_poly.pdbx_seq_one_letter_code
_entity_poly.pdbx_strand_id
1 'polypeptide(L)'
;MSNKKKIIVMSALVLLLAVTAVFNFVLANTDALASAEGGVTTANYFTTYRTERSTTRSEELVQLDSVIALYEEGDEKYEEATKMKMEIVAAMEKELVLENMVKSLGFSDAVVSVSSDSDNINVFINSSELTYDTALSIYNMLKNESGVGSGYIVIMPVYSES
;
A
#
# COMPACT_ATOMS: atom_id res chain seq x y z
N MET A 1 -13.74 4.09 53.00
CA MET A 1 -13.97 4.36 51.57
C MET A 1 -15.36 3.91 51.19
N SER A 2 -16.18 4.77 50.63
CA SER A 2 -17.56 4.41 50.18
C SER A 2 -17.51 3.27 49.16
N ASN A 3 -18.46 2.32 49.23
CA ASN A 3 -18.56 1.18 48.33
C ASN A 3 -18.58 1.62 46.83
N LYS A 4 -19.15 2.79 46.53
CA LYS A 4 -19.13 3.40 45.22
C LYS A 4 -17.69 3.73 44.72
N LYS A 5 -16.83 4.25 45.61
CA LYS A 5 -15.41 4.53 45.30
C LYS A 5 -14.61 3.23 45.07
N LYS A 6 -14.90 2.17 45.80
CA LYS A 6 -14.27 0.85 45.58
C LYS A 6 -14.64 0.26 44.21
N ILE A 7 -15.91 0.36 43.82
CA ILE A 7 -16.38 -0.12 42.52
C ILE A 7 -15.72 0.66 41.37
N ILE A 8 -15.62 1.98 41.47
CA ILE A 8 -14.97 2.82 40.48
C ILE A 8 -13.47 2.47 40.32
N VAL A 9 -12.77 2.29 41.43
CA VAL A 9 -11.35 1.91 41.42
C VAL A 9 -11.15 0.51 40.80
N MET A 10 -12.01 -0.45 41.19
CA MET A 10 -11.96 -1.82 40.63
C MET A 10 -12.25 -1.84 39.12
N SER A 11 -13.25 -1.07 38.66
CA SER A 11 -13.56 -0.98 37.20
C SER A 11 -12.45 -0.32 36.44
N ALA A 12 -11.83 0.73 36.99
CA ALA A 12 -10.68 1.38 36.36
C ALA A 12 -9.45 0.45 36.24
N LEU A 13 -9.23 -0.39 37.29
CA LEU A 13 -8.13 -1.35 37.30
C LEU A 13 -8.33 -2.48 36.28
N VAL A 14 -9.57 -2.98 36.14
CA VAL A 14 -9.95 -4.00 35.16
C VAL A 14 -9.79 -3.42 33.73
N LEU A 15 -10.19 -2.17 33.52
CA LEU A 15 -10.06 -1.50 32.21
C LEU A 15 -8.58 -1.31 31.85
N LEU A 16 -7.75 -0.95 32.80
CA LEU A 16 -6.30 -0.80 32.62
C LEU A 16 -5.62 -2.13 32.30
N LEU A 17 -6.04 -3.23 32.95
CA LEU A 17 -5.57 -4.59 32.64
C LEU A 17 -6.00 -5.03 31.23
N ALA A 18 -7.22 -4.73 30.83
CA ALA A 18 -7.70 -5.05 29.48
C ALA A 18 -6.90 -4.29 28.41
N VAL A 19 -6.63 -3.00 28.60
CA VAL A 19 -5.81 -2.19 27.69
C VAL A 19 -4.37 -2.73 27.62
N THR A 20 -3.77 -3.09 28.77
CA THR A 20 -2.40 -3.66 28.76
C THR A 20 -2.34 -5.03 28.10
N ALA A 21 -3.38 -5.86 28.23
CA ALA A 21 -3.44 -7.16 27.55
C ALA A 21 -3.54 -7.01 26.04
N VAL A 22 -4.37 -6.08 25.56
CA VAL A 22 -4.45 -5.76 24.11
C VAL A 22 -3.14 -5.18 23.61
N PHE A 23 -2.50 -4.27 24.34
CA PHE A 23 -1.21 -3.70 23.98
C PHE A 23 -0.11 -4.75 23.93
N ASN A 24 -0.03 -5.66 24.91
CA ASN A 24 0.92 -6.78 24.88
C ASN A 24 0.65 -7.75 23.73
N PHE A 25 -0.62 -8.00 23.40
CA PHE A 25 -0.97 -8.87 22.26
C PHE A 25 -0.56 -8.23 20.93
N VAL A 26 -0.79 -6.92 20.78
CA VAL A 26 -0.36 -6.17 19.57
C VAL A 26 1.16 -6.10 19.50
N LEU A 27 1.87 -5.79 20.60
CA LEU A 27 3.34 -5.79 20.60
C LEU A 27 3.93 -7.18 20.33
N ALA A 28 3.40 -8.23 20.97
CA ALA A 28 3.87 -9.60 20.76
C ALA A 28 3.67 -10.06 19.30
N ASN A 29 2.62 -9.59 18.62
CA ASN A 29 2.44 -9.85 17.19
C ASN A 29 3.34 -8.98 16.30
N THR A 30 3.70 -7.77 16.73
CA THR A 30 4.70 -6.94 16.03
C THR A 30 6.13 -7.45 16.25
N ASP A 31 6.45 -7.98 17.44
CA ASP A 31 7.75 -8.62 17.67
C ASP A 31 7.89 -9.96 16.90
N ALA A 32 6.79 -10.67 16.66
CA ALA A 32 6.79 -11.84 15.78
C ALA A 32 7.05 -11.48 14.30
N LEU A 33 6.74 -10.25 13.89
CA LEU A 33 7.12 -9.71 12.58
C LEU A 33 8.55 -9.14 12.58
N ALA A 34 9.07 -8.69 13.73
CA ALA A 34 10.44 -8.18 13.88
C ALA A 34 11.48 -9.28 14.17
N SER A 35 11.06 -10.48 14.55
CA SER A 35 11.95 -11.62 14.83
C SER A 35 12.15 -12.55 13.63
N ALA A 36 11.68 -12.19 12.45
CA ALA A 36 12.18 -12.76 11.22
C ALA A 36 13.56 -12.12 10.94
N GLU A 37 14.60 -12.63 11.58
CA GLU A 37 15.98 -12.57 11.07
C GLU A 37 16.06 -13.38 9.77
N GLY A 38 15.28 -12.98 8.79
CA GLY A 38 15.44 -13.36 7.40
C GLY A 38 15.79 -12.10 6.66
N GLY A 39 16.96 -12.04 6.03
CA GLY A 39 17.38 -10.95 5.18
C GLY A 39 16.23 -10.52 4.25
N VAL A 40 16.22 -9.28 3.81
CA VAL A 40 15.18 -8.74 2.91
C VAL A 40 15.16 -9.62 1.66
N THR A 41 14.18 -10.53 1.59
CA THR A 41 13.94 -11.29 0.36
C THR A 41 13.08 -10.46 -0.57
N THR A 42 13.24 -10.64 -1.88
CA THR A 42 12.36 -9.98 -2.87
C THR A 42 10.88 -10.28 -2.64
N ALA A 43 10.55 -11.49 -2.20
CA ALA A 43 9.18 -11.87 -1.88
C ALA A 43 8.61 -11.06 -0.69
N ASN A 44 9.41 -10.88 0.37
CA ASN A 44 9.02 -10.06 1.52
C ASN A 44 8.87 -8.59 1.10
N TYR A 45 9.79 -8.07 0.30
CA TYR A 45 9.71 -6.70 -0.22
C TYR A 45 8.39 -6.47 -0.98
N PHE A 46 8.05 -7.33 -1.93
CA PHE A 46 6.83 -7.17 -2.73
C PHE A 46 5.56 -7.29 -1.89
N THR A 47 5.55 -8.23 -0.93
CA THR A 47 4.41 -8.39 -0.01
C THR A 47 4.24 -7.15 0.89
N THR A 48 5.33 -6.67 1.48
CA THR A 48 5.33 -5.46 2.32
C THR A 48 4.88 -4.25 1.53
N TYR A 49 5.46 -4.03 0.35
CA TYR A 49 5.09 -2.89 -0.51
C TYR A 49 3.60 -2.88 -0.86
N ARG A 50 3.03 -4.04 -1.24
CA ARG A 50 1.59 -4.14 -1.53
C ARG A 50 0.73 -3.85 -0.31
N THR A 51 1.15 -4.34 0.86
CA THR A 51 0.43 -4.11 2.11
C THR A 51 0.45 -2.64 2.50
N GLU A 52 1.61 -2.01 2.49
CA GLU A 52 1.77 -0.58 2.79
C GLU A 52 0.97 0.27 1.81
N ARG A 53 1.09 0.02 0.50
CA ARG A 53 0.31 0.71 -0.54
C ARG A 53 -1.19 0.58 -0.31
N SER A 54 -1.67 -0.64 -0.03
CA SER A 54 -3.09 -0.90 0.23
C SER A 54 -3.59 -0.17 1.47
N THR A 55 -2.79 -0.15 2.54
CA THR A 55 -3.11 0.55 3.77
C THR A 55 -3.20 2.07 3.53
N THR A 56 -2.17 2.65 2.93
CA THR A 56 -2.12 4.08 2.63
C THR A 56 -3.31 4.50 1.77
N ARG A 57 -3.60 3.75 0.70
CA ARG A 57 -4.74 4.05 -0.17
C ARG A 57 -6.09 3.93 0.51
N SER A 58 -6.24 2.95 1.42
CA SER A 58 -7.46 2.82 2.22
C SER A 58 -7.65 4.02 3.16
N GLU A 59 -6.57 4.50 3.77
CA GLU A 59 -6.60 5.69 4.61
C GLU A 59 -6.92 6.96 3.81
N GLU A 60 -6.32 7.14 2.63
CA GLU A 60 -6.62 8.24 1.71
C GLU A 60 -8.10 8.25 1.30
N LEU A 61 -8.65 7.09 0.91
CA LEU A 61 -10.05 6.97 0.53
C LEU A 61 -11.00 7.32 1.69
N VAL A 62 -10.70 6.89 2.93
CA VAL A 62 -11.48 7.23 4.12
C VAL A 62 -11.43 8.74 4.41
N GLN A 63 -10.26 9.37 4.23
CA GLN A 63 -10.13 10.82 4.39
C GLN A 63 -10.96 11.57 3.34
N LEU A 64 -10.90 11.16 2.07
CA LEU A 64 -11.70 11.75 1.00
C LEU A 64 -13.19 11.55 1.24
N ASP A 65 -13.62 10.38 1.71
CA ASP A 65 -15.02 10.13 2.09
C ASP A 65 -15.48 11.06 3.21
N SER A 66 -14.60 11.36 4.16
CA SER A 66 -14.88 12.31 5.24
C SER A 66 -15.07 13.74 4.70
N VAL A 67 -14.27 14.15 3.71
CA VAL A 67 -14.42 15.46 3.05
C VAL A 67 -15.73 15.50 2.25
N ILE A 68 -16.01 14.49 1.43
CA ILE A 68 -17.24 14.36 0.64
C ILE A 68 -18.49 14.47 1.53
N ALA A 69 -18.44 13.85 2.73
CA ALA A 69 -19.57 13.89 3.68
C ALA A 69 -19.79 15.27 4.35
N LEU A 70 -18.82 16.18 4.31
CA LEU A 70 -18.90 17.50 4.93
C LEU A 70 -19.44 18.59 4.00
N TYR A 71 -19.44 18.36 2.70
CA TYR A 71 -19.81 19.35 1.68
C TYR A 71 -20.98 18.84 0.83
N GLU A 72 -21.73 19.76 0.21
CA GLU A 72 -22.85 19.43 -0.67
C GLU A 72 -22.36 19.25 -2.12
N GLU A 73 -23.10 18.48 -2.91
CA GLU A 73 -22.86 18.31 -4.34
C GLU A 73 -22.91 19.69 -5.05
N GLY A 74 -21.87 19.99 -5.82
CA GLY A 74 -21.64 21.29 -6.46
C GLY A 74 -20.73 22.24 -5.67
N ASP A 75 -20.32 21.89 -4.44
CA ASP A 75 -19.24 22.57 -3.75
C ASP A 75 -17.87 22.17 -4.37
N GLU A 76 -16.97 23.14 -4.55
CA GLU A 76 -15.63 22.90 -5.14
C GLU A 76 -14.86 21.78 -4.39
N LYS A 77 -14.97 21.74 -3.07
CA LYS A 77 -14.28 20.73 -2.27
C LYS A 77 -14.89 19.34 -2.39
N TYR A 78 -16.21 19.25 -2.58
CA TYR A 78 -16.90 17.99 -2.88
C TYR A 78 -16.42 17.43 -4.21
N GLU A 79 -16.40 18.27 -5.25
CA GLU A 79 -16.01 17.88 -6.61
C GLU A 79 -14.51 17.47 -6.65
N GLU A 80 -13.63 18.26 -5.99
CA GLU A 80 -12.21 17.95 -5.90
C GLU A 80 -11.96 16.62 -5.17
N ALA A 81 -12.56 16.39 -4.01
CA ALA A 81 -12.41 15.15 -3.25
C ALA A 81 -12.96 13.94 -4.02
N THR A 82 -14.11 14.10 -4.68
CA THR A 82 -14.71 13.06 -5.52
C THR A 82 -13.79 12.70 -6.69
N LYS A 83 -13.21 13.70 -7.37
CA LYS A 83 -12.27 13.51 -8.46
C LYS A 83 -11.02 12.75 -7.97
N MET A 84 -10.40 13.21 -6.89
CA MET A 84 -9.21 12.54 -6.31
C MET A 84 -9.50 11.09 -5.94
N LYS A 85 -10.68 10.81 -5.36
CA LYS A 85 -11.11 9.44 -5.05
C LYS A 85 -11.18 8.56 -6.30
N MET A 86 -11.75 9.08 -7.38
CA MET A 86 -11.84 8.36 -8.65
C MET A 86 -10.46 8.13 -9.25
N GLU A 87 -9.54 9.09 -9.17
CA GLU A 87 -8.16 8.96 -9.66
C GLU A 87 -7.39 7.89 -8.89
N ILE A 88 -7.55 7.81 -7.56
CA ILE A 88 -6.95 6.75 -6.74
C ILE A 88 -7.48 5.37 -7.18
N VAL A 89 -8.80 5.21 -7.33
CA VAL A 89 -9.40 3.94 -7.75
C VAL A 89 -8.91 3.54 -9.15
N ALA A 90 -8.89 4.47 -10.09
CA ALA A 90 -8.38 4.22 -11.45
C ALA A 90 -6.89 3.81 -11.45
N ALA A 91 -6.07 4.44 -10.60
CA ALA A 91 -4.68 4.04 -10.44
C ALA A 91 -4.55 2.62 -9.87
N MET A 92 -5.37 2.24 -8.89
CA MET A 92 -5.38 0.88 -8.31
C MET A 92 -5.75 -0.18 -9.35
N GLU A 93 -6.76 0.07 -10.18
CA GLU A 93 -7.15 -0.84 -11.26
C GLU A 93 -6.04 -0.97 -12.31
N LYS A 94 -5.44 0.15 -12.70
CA LYS A 94 -4.33 0.18 -13.66
C LYS A 94 -3.11 -0.60 -13.14
N GLU A 95 -2.75 -0.43 -11.87
CA GLU A 95 -1.67 -1.19 -11.22
C GLU A 95 -1.89 -2.69 -11.30
N LEU A 96 -3.10 -3.15 -10.98
CA LEU A 96 -3.45 -4.57 -11.03
C LEU A 96 -3.29 -5.15 -12.44
N VAL A 97 -3.77 -4.42 -13.45
CA VAL A 97 -3.65 -4.83 -14.86
C VAL A 97 -2.19 -4.90 -15.27
N LEU A 98 -1.42 -3.85 -14.99
CA LEU A 98 -0.01 -3.76 -15.38
C LEU A 98 0.87 -4.79 -14.66
N GLU A 99 0.63 -5.06 -13.36
CA GLU A 99 1.31 -6.14 -12.62
C GLU A 99 1.05 -7.51 -13.27
N ASN A 100 -0.19 -7.80 -13.63
CA ASN A 100 -0.54 -9.06 -14.30
C ASN A 100 0.10 -9.18 -15.69
N MET A 101 0.17 -8.08 -16.43
CA MET A 101 0.85 -8.05 -17.74
C MET A 101 2.35 -8.30 -17.59
N VAL A 102 3.02 -7.67 -16.62
CA VAL A 102 4.44 -7.92 -16.35
C VAL A 102 4.67 -9.41 -16.01
N LYS A 103 3.85 -9.97 -15.13
CA LYS A 103 3.93 -11.41 -14.77
C LYS A 103 3.70 -12.32 -15.98
N SER A 104 2.85 -11.92 -16.92
CA SER A 104 2.61 -12.69 -18.15
C SER A 104 3.84 -12.79 -19.07
N LEU A 105 4.84 -11.91 -18.88
CA LEU A 105 6.14 -12.00 -19.55
C LEU A 105 7.07 -13.09 -18.96
N GLY A 106 6.64 -13.77 -17.89
CA GLY A 106 7.36 -14.88 -17.28
C GLY A 106 8.13 -14.52 -16.00
N PHE A 107 7.94 -13.31 -15.47
CA PHE A 107 8.51 -12.94 -14.16
C PHE A 107 7.80 -13.67 -13.01
N SER A 108 8.55 -14.09 -12.02
CA SER A 108 8.03 -14.79 -10.83
C SER A 108 7.07 -13.89 -10.03
N ASP A 109 7.44 -12.62 -9.86
CA ASP A 109 6.60 -11.57 -9.27
C ASP A 109 7.07 -10.18 -9.72
N ALA A 110 6.17 -9.21 -9.62
CA ALA A 110 6.43 -7.81 -9.92
C ALA A 110 5.46 -6.92 -9.15
N VAL A 111 5.92 -5.73 -8.77
CA VAL A 111 5.04 -4.68 -8.26
C VAL A 111 5.06 -3.52 -9.24
N VAL A 112 3.90 -3.03 -9.59
CA VAL A 112 3.73 -1.80 -10.39
C VAL A 112 3.03 -0.76 -9.53
N SER A 113 3.58 0.44 -9.50
CA SER A 113 2.98 1.60 -8.85
C SER A 113 2.68 2.68 -9.89
N VAL A 114 1.45 3.12 -9.90
CA VAL A 114 0.96 4.20 -10.77
C VAL A 114 0.61 5.39 -9.89
N SER A 115 1.15 6.56 -10.22
CA SER A 115 0.78 7.79 -9.54
C SER A 115 -0.67 8.16 -9.87
N SER A 116 -1.41 8.65 -8.87
CA SER A 116 -2.77 9.14 -9.06
C SER A 116 -2.80 10.58 -9.63
N ASP A 117 -1.72 11.34 -9.43
CA ASP A 117 -1.60 12.75 -9.80
C ASP A 117 -0.69 13.00 -11.01
N SER A 118 -0.04 11.97 -11.51
CA SER A 118 0.87 12.07 -12.65
C SER A 118 0.91 10.79 -13.49
N ASP A 119 1.55 10.85 -14.65
CA ASP A 119 1.70 9.70 -15.55
C ASP A 119 2.82 8.73 -15.14
N ASN A 120 3.41 8.88 -13.93
CA ASN A 120 4.54 8.08 -13.51
C ASN A 120 4.14 6.63 -13.22
N ILE A 121 4.90 5.70 -13.81
CA ILE A 121 4.78 4.26 -13.61
C ILE A 121 6.12 3.73 -13.13
N ASN A 122 6.14 3.18 -11.91
CA ASN A 122 7.30 2.52 -11.34
C ASN A 122 7.08 1.02 -11.32
N VAL A 123 8.05 0.26 -11.79
CA VAL A 123 8.02 -1.20 -11.84
C VAL A 123 9.16 -1.75 -11.02
N PHE A 124 8.86 -2.61 -10.07
CA PHE A 124 9.82 -3.27 -9.21
C PHE A 124 9.91 -4.74 -9.61
N ILE A 125 11.11 -5.20 -9.98
CA ILE A 125 11.38 -6.55 -10.46
C ILE A 125 12.51 -7.16 -9.66
N ASN A 126 12.45 -8.49 -9.42
CA ASN A 126 13.57 -9.21 -8.84
C ASN A 126 14.84 -9.00 -9.69
N SER A 127 15.92 -8.54 -9.06
CA SER A 127 17.17 -8.22 -9.77
C SER A 127 17.74 -9.41 -10.56
N SER A 128 17.52 -10.64 -10.10
CA SER A 128 17.98 -11.86 -10.77
C SER A 128 17.26 -12.13 -12.11
N GLU A 129 16.07 -11.56 -12.31
CA GLU A 129 15.26 -11.74 -13.52
C GLU A 129 15.38 -10.55 -14.47
N LEU A 130 15.97 -9.43 -14.01
CA LEU A 130 16.05 -8.19 -14.77
C LEU A 130 17.34 -8.14 -15.61
N THR A 131 17.16 -8.22 -16.92
CA THR A 131 18.19 -8.02 -17.94
C THR A 131 17.81 -6.82 -18.81
N TYR A 132 18.71 -6.37 -19.70
CA TYR A 132 18.39 -5.33 -20.65
C TYR A 132 17.19 -5.70 -21.55
N ASP A 133 17.16 -6.94 -22.04
CA ASP A 133 16.10 -7.41 -22.95
C ASP A 133 14.75 -7.52 -22.22
N THR A 134 14.75 -8.02 -20.99
CA THR A 134 13.52 -8.11 -20.19
C THR A 134 13.03 -6.73 -19.76
N ALA A 135 13.92 -5.81 -19.41
CA ALA A 135 13.57 -4.42 -19.13
C ALA A 135 12.96 -3.72 -20.36
N LEU A 136 13.55 -3.93 -21.55
CA LEU A 136 13.02 -3.37 -22.80
C LEU A 136 11.64 -3.95 -23.13
N SER A 137 11.42 -5.24 -22.86
CA SER A 137 10.13 -5.91 -23.07
C SER A 137 9.04 -5.31 -22.15
N ILE A 138 9.35 -5.16 -20.85
CA ILE A 138 8.45 -4.50 -19.88
C ILE A 138 8.14 -3.07 -20.33
N TYR A 139 9.18 -2.30 -20.65
CA TYR A 139 9.04 -0.91 -21.08
C TYR A 139 8.11 -0.78 -22.28
N ASN A 140 8.33 -1.56 -23.34
CA ASN A 140 7.52 -1.49 -24.57
C ASN A 140 6.07 -1.90 -24.31
N MET A 141 5.85 -2.93 -23.48
CA MET A 141 4.52 -3.38 -23.10
C MET A 141 3.77 -2.30 -22.33
N LEU A 142 4.39 -1.72 -21.29
CA LEU A 142 3.79 -0.68 -20.46
C LEU A 142 3.51 0.59 -21.27
N LYS A 143 4.44 1.00 -22.13
CA LYS A 143 4.25 2.15 -23.01
C LYS A 143 3.05 1.98 -23.94
N ASN A 144 2.90 0.80 -24.51
CA ASN A 144 1.79 0.52 -25.43
C ASN A 144 0.45 0.44 -24.70
N GLU A 145 0.41 -0.14 -23.50
CA GLU A 145 -0.82 -0.30 -22.72
C GLU A 145 -1.23 1.01 -22.04
N SER A 146 -0.30 1.71 -21.41
CA SER A 146 -0.62 2.89 -20.64
C SER A 146 -0.77 4.17 -21.48
N GLY A 147 -0.21 4.19 -22.68
CA GLY A 147 -0.15 5.37 -23.54
C GLY A 147 0.77 6.50 -23.03
N VAL A 148 1.49 6.28 -21.92
CA VAL A 148 2.36 7.30 -21.31
C VAL A 148 3.66 7.49 -22.07
N GLY A 149 4.25 8.68 -21.97
CA GLY A 149 5.53 9.01 -22.59
C GLY A 149 6.71 8.25 -21.97
N SER A 150 7.79 8.14 -22.73
CA SER A 150 8.96 7.34 -22.34
C SER A 150 9.67 7.80 -21.07
N GLY A 151 9.52 9.05 -20.65
CA GLY A 151 10.16 9.60 -19.46
C GLY A 151 9.44 9.23 -18.14
N TYR A 152 8.28 8.61 -18.22
CA TYR A 152 7.42 8.34 -17.07
C TYR A 152 7.46 6.88 -16.60
N ILE A 153 8.16 5.99 -17.30
CA ILE A 153 8.28 4.58 -16.94
C ILE A 153 9.67 4.32 -16.37
N VAL A 154 9.72 3.91 -15.11
CA VAL A 154 10.96 3.57 -14.39
C VAL A 154 10.91 2.11 -13.96
N ILE A 155 11.93 1.34 -14.34
CA ILE A 155 12.05 -0.08 -13.97
C ILE A 155 13.22 -0.20 -12.99
N MET A 156 12.94 -0.72 -11.80
CA MET A 156 13.86 -0.79 -10.67
C MET A 156 14.12 -2.22 -10.24
N PRO A 157 15.41 -2.64 -10.14
CA PRO A 157 15.75 -3.93 -9.58
C PRO A 157 15.55 -3.93 -8.05
N VAL A 158 14.98 -5.01 -7.53
CA VAL A 158 14.92 -5.32 -6.10
C VAL A 158 15.94 -6.43 -5.82
N TYR A 159 16.89 -6.15 -4.95
CA TYR A 159 17.95 -7.10 -4.56
C TYR A 159 17.50 -7.84 -3.30
N SER A 160 17.69 -9.16 -3.28
CA SER A 160 17.62 -9.92 -2.04
C SER A 160 19.00 -9.87 -1.35
N GLU A 161 19.00 -9.58 -0.06
CA GLU A 161 20.19 -9.79 0.75
C GLU A 161 20.41 -11.30 0.87
N SER A 162 21.62 -11.73 0.55
CA SER A 162 22.07 -13.14 0.64
C SER A 162 22.62 -13.46 2.02
#